data_1d283def69e28883c2ff0bbfb717fe75
#
_entry.id   1d283def69e28883c2ff0bbfb717fe75
#
_cell.length_a   1.000
_cell.length_b   1.000
_cell.length_c   1.000
_cell.angle_alpha   90.00
_cell.angle_beta   90.00
_cell.angle_gamma   90.00
#
_symmetry.space_group_name_H-M   'P 1'
#
loop_
_entity.id
_entity.type
_entity.pdbx_description
1 polymer ?
#
loop_
_entity_poly.entity_id
_entity_poly.type
_entity_poly.pdbx_seq_one_letter_code
_entity_poly.pdbx_strand_id
1 'polypeptide(L)'
;MSASSGVAHSGVLHSGCVIGADGFGYVMENDRWHKFPQVGRVEIADFVEIGANSCVDRAALGVTSIGEGTKLDNMVHVGHNCRIGKHVVVAAQTGFSGGVVVEDYAVIGGQVGIGDKARIESRAVLGSGCGVLTSKIVRSGQTMWGTPARPLKQHLELLANMAHVSEMRKDLVELKRRLAELERKS
;
A
#
# COMPACT_ATOMS: atom_id res chain seq x y z
N MET A 1 -26.27 -6.49 17.06
CA MET A 1 -26.21 -7.70 16.20
C MET A 1 -24.83 -7.72 15.55
N SER A 2 -23.97 -8.68 15.90
CA SER A 2 -22.65 -8.80 15.24
C SER A 2 -22.88 -9.39 13.85
N ALA A 3 -22.51 -8.67 12.81
CA ALA A 3 -22.47 -9.25 11.47
C ALA A 3 -21.42 -10.37 11.46
N SER A 4 -21.83 -11.59 11.11
CA SER A 4 -20.91 -12.71 11.00
C SER A 4 -20.00 -12.52 9.80
N SER A 5 -18.68 -12.60 10.00
CA SER A 5 -17.71 -12.71 8.90
C SER A 5 -17.79 -14.14 8.31
N GLY A 6 -17.82 -14.26 6.98
CA GLY A 6 -17.86 -15.51 6.26
C GLY A 6 -16.51 -15.83 5.62
N VAL A 7 -16.03 -17.05 5.84
CA VAL A 7 -14.89 -17.65 5.11
C VAL A 7 -15.43 -18.80 4.28
N ALA A 8 -15.09 -18.85 3.01
CA ALA A 8 -15.54 -19.90 2.11
C ALA A 8 -14.87 -21.26 2.43
N HIS A 9 -15.35 -22.34 1.80
CA HIS A 9 -15.05 -23.72 2.20
C HIS A 9 -13.59 -24.18 1.98
N SER A 10 -12.79 -23.47 1.18
CA SER A 10 -11.46 -23.93 0.76
C SER A 10 -10.32 -22.94 1.12
N GLY A 11 -10.52 -22.06 2.10
CA GLY A 11 -9.52 -21.11 2.56
C GLY A 11 -8.54 -21.71 3.57
N VAL A 12 -7.30 -21.20 3.60
CA VAL A 12 -6.28 -21.53 4.61
C VAL A 12 -6.00 -20.30 5.48
N LEU A 13 -6.19 -20.46 6.78
CA LEU A 13 -5.89 -19.44 7.78
C LEU A 13 -4.76 -19.94 8.68
N HIS A 14 -3.61 -19.25 8.66
CA HIS A 14 -2.47 -19.60 9.49
C HIS A 14 -2.58 -19.06 10.92
N SER A 15 -1.72 -19.58 11.81
CA SER A 15 -1.75 -19.27 13.24
C SER A 15 -1.69 -17.77 13.53
N GLY A 16 -2.52 -17.33 14.46
CA GLY A 16 -2.54 -15.94 14.93
C GLY A 16 -3.18 -14.93 13.97
N CYS A 17 -3.71 -15.35 12.81
CA CYS A 17 -4.46 -14.43 11.96
C CYS A 17 -5.78 -14.02 12.64
N VAL A 18 -6.17 -12.75 12.46
CA VAL A 18 -7.39 -12.18 13.04
C VAL A 18 -8.30 -11.69 11.93
N ILE A 19 -9.52 -12.22 11.86
CA ILE A 19 -10.52 -11.86 10.85
C ILE A 19 -11.69 -11.16 11.52
N GLY A 20 -12.00 -9.94 11.05
CA GLY A 20 -13.15 -9.17 11.53
C GLY A 20 -12.88 -8.34 12.79
N ALA A 21 -11.61 -8.00 13.05
CA ALA A 21 -11.29 -6.97 14.04
C ALA A 21 -11.95 -5.63 13.66
N ASP A 22 -12.19 -4.77 14.64
CA ASP A 22 -12.68 -3.43 14.38
C ASP A 22 -11.64 -2.59 13.65
N GLY A 23 -12.04 -1.94 12.56
CA GLY A 23 -11.20 -1.01 11.84
C GLY A 23 -10.81 0.22 12.66
N PHE A 24 -9.75 0.88 12.25
CA PHE A 24 -9.22 2.09 12.88
C PHE A 24 -10.03 3.32 12.46
N GLY A 25 -11.11 3.59 13.16
CA GLY A 25 -11.99 4.73 12.91
C GLY A 25 -12.25 5.52 14.19
N TYR A 26 -11.82 6.79 14.23
CA TYR A 26 -12.01 7.67 15.37
C TYR A 26 -12.38 9.08 14.91
N VAL A 27 -13.18 9.77 15.72
CA VAL A 27 -13.57 11.17 15.54
C VAL A 27 -13.11 11.96 16.76
N MET A 28 -12.48 13.10 16.54
CA MET A 28 -12.09 14.02 17.63
C MET A 28 -13.30 14.88 18.03
N GLU A 29 -13.69 14.79 19.28
CA GLU A 29 -14.74 15.63 19.87
C GLU A 29 -14.34 15.98 21.30
N ASN A 30 -14.37 17.25 21.67
CA ASN A 30 -14.02 17.76 23.00
C ASN A 30 -12.65 17.24 23.51
N ASP A 31 -11.61 17.36 22.68
CA ASP A 31 -10.21 16.91 22.93
C ASP A 31 -10.08 15.42 23.27
N ARG A 32 -11.02 14.59 22.81
CA ARG A 32 -10.98 13.13 22.98
C ARG A 32 -11.30 12.42 21.69
N TRP A 33 -10.63 11.28 21.48
CA TRP A 33 -10.92 10.39 20.37
C TRP A 33 -12.10 9.47 20.72
N HIS A 34 -13.19 9.61 19.98
CA HIS A 34 -14.37 8.75 20.07
C HIS A 34 -14.30 7.71 18.95
N LYS A 35 -14.44 6.44 19.34
CA LYS A 35 -14.42 5.33 18.37
C LYS A 35 -15.68 5.37 17.50
N PHE A 36 -15.46 5.33 16.18
CA PHE A 36 -16.56 5.17 15.23
C PHE A 36 -16.96 3.69 15.17
N PRO A 37 -18.26 3.35 15.32
CA PRO A 37 -18.71 1.96 15.31
C PRO A 37 -18.35 1.24 14.00
N GLN A 38 -17.86 0.02 14.13
CA GLN A 38 -17.49 -0.88 13.02
C GLN A 38 -18.53 -2.01 12.99
N VAL A 39 -19.58 -1.88 12.17
CA VAL A 39 -20.74 -2.79 12.17
C VAL A 39 -20.84 -3.64 10.90
N GLY A 40 -19.91 -3.48 9.99
CA GLY A 40 -19.81 -4.28 8.78
C GLY A 40 -19.19 -5.66 9.03
N ARG A 41 -18.84 -6.36 7.95
CA ARG A 41 -18.31 -7.72 8.00
C ARG A 41 -17.11 -7.88 7.08
N VAL A 42 -16.47 -9.06 7.17
CA VAL A 42 -15.45 -9.55 6.24
C VAL A 42 -16.03 -10.68 5.41
N GLU A 43 -15.72 -10.71 4.12
CA GLU A 43 -16.01 -11.81 3.20
C GLU A 43 -14.71 -12.28 2.54
N ILE A 44 -14.41 -13.58 2.67
CA ILE A 44 -13.22 -14.23 2.11
C ILE A 44 -13.70 -15.32 1.17
N ALA A 45 -13.29 -15.23 -0.09
CA ALA A 45 -13.65 -16.19 -1.13
C ALA A 45 -12.82 -17.49 -1.05
N ASP A 46 -13.11 -18.44 -1.94
CA ASP A 46 -12.42 -19.74 -2.00
C ASP A 46 -10.94 -19.61 -2.35
N PHE A 47 -10.15 -20.58 -1.92
CA PHE A 47 -8.72 -20.71 -2.19
C PHE A 47 -7.86 -19.52 -1.72
N VAL A 48 -8.40 -18.68 -0.84
CA VAL A 48 -7.61 -17.62 -0.18
C VAL A 48 -6.72 -18.23 0.89
N GLU A 49 -5.49 -17.74 0.98
CA GLU A 49 -4.56 -18.09 2.06
C GLU A 49 -4.14 -16.84 2.80
N ILE A 50 -4.23 -16.86 4.13
CA ILE A 50 -3.89 -15.74 5.00
C ILE A 50 -2.81 -16.19 5.97
N GLY A 51 -1.62 -15.59 5.83
CA GLY A 51 -0.42 -15.87 6.59
C GLY A 51 -0.52 -15.55 8.07
N ALA A 52 0.43 -16.06 8.83
CA ALA A 52 0.45 -15.96 10.28
C ALA A 52 0.47 -14.49 10.77
N ASN A 53 -0.29 -14.22 11.83
CA ASN A 53 -0.41 -12.90 12.45
C ASN A 53 -0.91 -11.78 11.50
N SER A 54 -1.52 -12.12 10.38
CA SER A 54 -2.19 -11.15 9.50
C SER A 54 -3.55 -10.76 10.06
N CYS A 55 -3.94 -9.50 9.85
CA CYS A 55 -5.21 -8.95 10.33
C CYS A 55 -6.05 -8.46 9.16
N VAL A 56 -7.34 -8.79 9.15
CA VAL A 56 -8.33 -8.29 8.20
C VAL A 56 -9.45 -7.62 8.98
N ASP A 57 -9.53 -6.30 8.92
CA ASP A 57 -10.53 -5.52 9.64
C ASP A 57 -11.90 -5.66 8.97
N ARG A 58 -12.95 -5.65 9.79
CA ARG A 58 -14.32 -5.51 9.29
C ARG A 58 -14.52 -4.11 8.71
N ALA A 59 -15.46 -3.98 7.81
CA ALA A 59 -15.88 -2.67 7.32
C ALA A 59 -16.55 -1.85 8.42
N ALA A 60 -16.43 -0.54 8.34
CA ALA A 60 -17.26 0.36 9.17
C ALA A 60 -18.74 0.13 8.85
N LEU A 61 -19.10 0.17 7.58
CA LEU A 61 -20.38 -0.21 7.02
C LEU A 61 -20.14 -1.06 5.76
N GLY A 62 -20.93 -2.11 5.56
CA GLY A 62 -20.82 -2.98 4.39
C GLY A 62 -19.76 -4.07 4.56
N VAL A 63 -18.83 -4.21 3.64
CA VAL A 63 -17.96 -5.38 3.49
C VAL A 63 -16.50 -4.97 3.24
N THR A 64 -15.57 -5.62 3.96
CA THR A 64 -14.17 -5.80 3.55
C THR A 64 -14.06 -7.14 2.84
N SER A 65 -13.57 -7.22 1.62
CA SER A 65 -13.59 -8.44 0.82
C SER A 65 -12.22 -8.86 0.29
N ILE A 66 -11.99 -10.18 0.24
CA ILE A 66 -10.80 -10.79 -0.36
C ILE A 66 -11.26 -11.80 -1.40
N GLY A 67 -10.86 -11.58 -2.66
CA GLY A 67 -11.25 -12.37 -3.81
C GLY A 67 -10.53 -13.70 -3.90
N GLU A 68 -11.13 -14.60 -4.66
CA GLU A 68 -10.72 -15.98 -4.88
C GLU A 68 -9.23 -16.12 -5.23
N GLY A 69 -8.56 -17.10 -4.65
CA GLY A 69 -7.18 -17.47 -4.97
C GLY A 69 -6.12 -16.49 -4.47
N THR A 70 -6.50 -15.42 -3.78
CA THR A 70 -5.56 -14.42 -3.24
C THR A 70 -4.70 -15.00 -2.11
N LYS A 71 -3.42 -14.61 -2.09
CA LYS A 71 -2.43 -15.05 -1.11
C LYS A 71 -1.88 -13.85 -0.35
N LEU A 72 -2.10 -13.82 0.95
CA LEU A 72 -1.52 -12.86 1.88
C LEU A 72 -0.47 -13.57 2.73
N ASP A 73 0.75 -13.07 2.72
CA ASP A 73 1.85 -13.57 3.54
C ASP A 73 1.68 -13.13 5.01
N ASN A 74 2.66 -13.39 5.83
CA ASN A 74 2.65 -13.13 7.27
C ASN A 74 2.63 -11.63 7.58
N MET A 75 1.95 -11.27 8.68
CA MET A 75 1.88 -9.89 9.19
C MET A 75 1.35 -8.86 8.17
N VAL A 76 0.48 -9.28 7.27
CA VAL A 76 -0.23 -8.37 6.37
C VAL A 76 -1.42 -7.78 7.11
N HIS A 77 -1.61 -6.46 6.98
CA HIS A 77 -2.78 -5.77 7.52
C HIS A 77 -3.70 -5.28 6.40
N VAL A 78 -4.95 -5.71 6.42
CA VAL A 78 -6.00 -5.24 5.51
C VAL A 78 -7.00 -4.40 6.30
N GLY A 79 -6.95 -3.09 6.10
CA GLY A 79 -7.82 -2.13 6.78
C GLY A 79 -9.29 -2.24 6.35
N HIS A 80 -10.13 -1.56 7.10
CA HIS A 80 -11.59 -1.58 6.91
C HIS A 80 -12.03 -1.14 5.50
N ASN A 81 -13.09 -1.71 4.98
CA ASN A 81 -13.67 -1.36 3.67
C ASN A 81 -12.74 -1.63 2.46
N CYS A 82 -11.64 -2.35 2.63
CA CYS A 82 -10.79 -2.76 1.51
C CYS A 82 -11.50 -3.77 0.63
N ARG A 83 -11.17 -3.73 -0.67
CA ARG A 83 -11.59 -4.71 -1.67
C ARG A 83 -10.36 -5.25 -2.36
N ILE A 84 -9.98 -6.48 -2.04
CA ILE A 84 -8.87 -7.18 -2.68
C ILE A 84 -9.45 -8.12 -3.72
N GLY A 85 -8.99 -8.01 -4.96
CA GLY A 85 -9.44 -8.79 -6.10
C GLY A 85 -9.01 -10.26 -6.04
N LYS A 86 -9.13 -10.95 -7.18
CA LYS A 86 -8.77 -12.36 -7.34
C LYS A 86 -7.29 -12.52 -7.65
N HIS A 87 -6.71 -13.64 -7.18
CA HIS A 87 -5.33 -14.03 -7.48
C HIS A 87 -4.29 -12.94 -7.21
N VAL A 88 -4.56 -12.08 -6.24
CA VAL A 88 -3.60 -11.07 -5.76
C VAL A 88 -2.57 -11.76 -4.87
N VAL A 89 -1.30 -11.39 -5.00
CA VAL A 89 -0.21 -11.88 -4.15
C VAL A 89 0.38 -10.72 -3.36
N VAL A 90 0.43 -10.87 -2.04
CA VAL A 90 0.91 -9.85 -1.11
C VAL A 90 1.98 -10.43 -0.21
N ALA A 91 3.18 -9.91 -0.29
CA ALA A 91 4.29 -10.32 0.58
C ALA A 91 4.21 -9.68 1.96
N ALA A 92 4.99 -10.22 2.89
CA ALA A 92 4.93 -9.96 4.31
C ALA A 92 5.04 -8.47 4.71
N GLN A 93 4.42 -8.13 5.84
CA GLN A 93 4.48 -6.80 6.47
C GLN A 93 3.87 -5.67 5.63
N THR A 94 3.06 -5.99 4.64
CA THR A 94 2.35 -4.98 3.83
C THR A 94 1.08 -4.54 4.53
N GLY A 95 0.80 -3.23 4.48
CA GLY A 95 -0.37 -2.61 5.08
C GLY A 95 -1.25 -1.87 4.07
N PHE A 96 -2.53 -2.18 4.10
CA PHE A 96 -3.58 -1.48 3.35
C PHE A 96 -4.37 -0.60 4.31
N SER A 97 -4.37 0.71 4.07
CA SER A 97 -5.25 1.62 4.79
C SER A 97 -6.71 1.43 4.38
N GLY A 98 -7.63 2.13 5.04
CA GLY A 98 -9.07 1.96 4.81
C GLY A 98 -9.49 2.25 3.37
N GLY A 99 -10.42 1.45 2.86
CA GLY A 99 -11.07 1.68 1.56
C GLY A 99 -10.17 1.47 0.33
N VAL A 100 -9.03 0.83 0.47
CA VAL A 100 -8.15 0.50 -0.66
C VAL A 100 -8.82 -0.52 -1.57
N VAL A 101 -8.67 -0.31 -2.88
CA VAL A 101 -9.12 -1.24 -3.91
C VAL A 101 -7.91 -1.82 -4.64
N VAL A 102 -7.76 -3.13 -4.61
CA VAL A 102 -6.77 -3.87 -5.40
C VAL A 102 -7.50 -4.75 -6.38
N GLU A 103 -7.22 -4.58 -7.66
CA GLU A 103 -7.83 -5.40 -8.71
C GLU A 103 -7.05 -6.70 -8.93
N ASP A 104 -7.61 -7.57 -9.77
CA ASP A 104 -7.14 -8.93 -9.98
C ASP A 104 -5.68 -9.01 -10.46
N TYR A 105 -4.99 -10.04 -10.01
CA TYR A 105 -3.61 -10.39 -10.41
C TYR A 105 -2.55 -9.33 -10.05
N ALA A 106 -2.83 -8.39 -9.19
CA ALA A 106 -1.81 -7.47 -8.69
C ALA A 106 -0.77 -8.22 -7.84
N VAL A 107 0.49 -7.78 -7.91
CA VAL A 107 1.59 -8.34 -7.13
C VAL A 107 2.16 -7.24 -6.22
N ILE A 108 2.15 -7.48 -4.93
CA ILE A 108 2.56 -6.48 -3.92
C ILE A 108 3.71 -7.04 -3.11
N GLY A 109 4.84 -6.36 -3.18
CA GLY A 109 6.07 -6.70 -2.45
C GLY A 109 5.92 -6.54 -0.95
N GLY A 110 6.93 -6.96 -0.20
CA GLY A 110 6.96 -6.85 1.25
C GLY A 110 7.15 -5.40 1.72
N GLN A 111 6.64 -5.10 2.92
CA GLN A 111 6.77 -3.78 3.56
C GLN A 111 6.21 -2.62 2.72
N VAL A 112 5.17 -2.88 1.94
CA VAL A 112 4.49 -1.85 1.16
C VAL A 112 3.44 -1.17 2.02
N GLY A 113 3.45 0.17 2.04
CA GLY A 113 2.41 0.97 2.67
C GLY A 113 1.46 1.53 1.60
N ILE A 114 0.17 1.23 1.71
CA ILE A 114 -0.83 1.69 0.75
C ILE A 114 -1.81 2.63 1.46
N GLY A 115 -1.80 3.89 1.05
CA GLY A 115 -2.59 4.96 1.64
C GLY A 115 -4.09 4.83 1.36
N ASP A 116 -4.85 5.53 2.17
CA ASP A 116 -6.32 5.52 2.18
C ASP A 116 -6.93 5.68 0.80
N LYS A 117 -7.93 4.86 0.47
CA LYS A 117 -8.69 4.92 -0.79
C LYS A 117 -7.83 4.85 -2.07
N ALA A 118 -6.59 4.39 -1.97
CA ALA A 118 -5.77 4.14 -3.14
C ALA A 118 -6.37 3.00 -3.98
N ARG A 119 -6.12 3.03 -5.30
CA ARG A 119 -6.55 2.01 -6.24
C ARG A 119 -5.35 1.42 -6.96
N ILE A 120 -5.19 0.12 -6.87
CA ILE A 120 -4.17 -0.66 -7.58
C ILE A 120 -4.90 -1.44 -8.67
N GLU A 121 -4.74 -1.02 -9.91
CA GLU A 121 -5.41 -1.67 -11.04
C GLU A 121 -4.79 -3.02 -11.36
N SER A 122 -5.49 -3.82 -12.15
CA SER A 122 -5.14 -5.21 -12.42
C SER A 122 -3.72 -5.38 -12.97
N ARG A 123 -3.04 -6.45 -12.54
CA ARG A 123 -1.67 -6.80 -12.94
C ARG A 123 -0.61 -5.74 -12.62
N ALA A 124 -0.93 -4.73 -11.81
CA ALA A 124 0.08 -3.78 -11.34
C ALA A 124 1.04 -4.46 -10.35
N VAL A 125 2.29 -4.01 -10.35
CA VAL A 125 3.34 -4.54 -9.46
C VAL A 125 3.85 -3.42 -8.57
N LEU A 126 3.81 -3.63 -7.25
CA LEU A 126 4.42 -2.75 -6.26
C LEU A 126 5.68 -3.42 -5.71
N GLY A 127 6.85 -2.83 -5.92
CA GLY A 127 8.12 -3.34 -5.37
C GLY A 127 8.19 -3.20 -3.86
N SER A 128 9.01 -4.00 -3.21
CA SER A 128 9.18 -3.99 -1.75
C SER A 128 9.58 -2.61 -1.23
N GLY A 129 9.06 -2.22 -0.07
CA GLY A 129 9.27 -0.90 0.53
C GLY A 129 8.61 0.26 -0.21
N CYS A 130 7.72 -0.02 -1.17
CA CYS A 130 7.01 1.00 -1.93
C CYS A 130 5.96 1.71 -1.06
N GLY A 131 5.83 3.04 -1.21
CA GLY A 131 4.83 3.84 -0.51
C GLY A 131 3.81 4.44 -1.48
N VAL A 132 2.57 3.97 -1.47
CA VAL A 132 1.48 4.50 -2.29
C VAL A 132 0.71 5.56 -1.53
N LEU A 133 0.65 6.77 -2.05
CA LEU A 133 -0.05 7.88 -1.40
C LEU A 133 -1.57 7.67 -1.39
N THR A 134 -2.24 8.34 -0.45
CA THR A 134 -3.69 8.40 -0.33
C THR A 134 -4.36 8.75 -1.66
N SER A 135 -5.44 8.05 -2.00
CA SER A 135 -6.24 8.23 -3.23
C SER A 135 -5.44 8.10 -4.55
N LYS A 136 -4.19 7.62 -4.49
CA LYS A 136 -3.38 7.37 -5.68
C LYS A 136 -3.95 6.21 -6.50
N ILE A 137 -3.93 6.36 -7.82
CA ILE A 137 -4.23 5.28 -8.76
C ILE A 137 -2.92 4.78 -9.36
N VAL A 138 -2.65 3.50 -9.20
CA VAL A 138 -1.59 2.78 -9.90
C VAL A 138 -2.25 2.06 -11.08
N ARG A 139 -1.84 2.39 -12.29
CA ARG A 139 -2.48 1.90 -13.50
C ARG A 139 -2.12 0.45 -13.81
N SER A 140 -3.02 -0.22 -14.50
CA SER A 140 -2.86 -1.62 -14.90
C SER A 140 -1.51 -1.91 -15.54
N GLY A 141 -0.86 -2.98 -15.11
CA GLY A 141 0.43 -3.45 -15.64
C GLY A 141 1.63 -2.59 -15.28
N GLN A 142 1.47 -1.49 -14.56
CA GLN A 142 2.61 -0.66 -14.13
C GLN A 142 3.40 -1.33 -13.01
N THR A 143 4.73 -1.23 -13.10
CA THR A 143 5.63 -1.53 -11.99
C THR A 143 6.03 -0.23 -11.29
N MET A 144 5.74 -0.15 -9.99
CA MET A 144 6.02 1.01 -9.15
C MET A 144 7.09 0.69 -8.12
N TRP A 145 7.91 1.69 -7.76
CA TRP A 145 8.93 1.54 -6.72
C TRP A 145 9.14 2.85 -5.95
N GLY A 146 9.70 2.73 -4.75
CA GLY A 146 10.09 3.88 -3.93
C GLY A 146 8.97 4.48 -3.08
N THR A 147 9.34 5.48 -2.31
CA THR A 147 8.42 6.23 -1.44
C THR A 147 8.62 7.74 -1.70
N PRO A 148 7.63 8.45 -2.24
CA PRO A 148 6.37 7.93 -2.77
C PRO A 148 6.59 7.05 -4.03
N ALA A 149 5.67 6.13 -4.26
CA ALA A 149 5.74 5.19 -5.39
C ALA A 149 5.78 5.88 -6.74
N ARG A 150 6.78 5.52 -7.55
CA ARG A 150 7.00 6.00 -8.90
C ARG A 150 7.20 4.81 -9.85
N PRO A 151 7.00 4.98 -11.17
CA PRO A 151 7.42 3.98 -12.14
C PRO A 151 8.87 3.59 -11.91
N LEU A 152 9.19 2.30 -11.98
CA LEU A 152 10.52 1.77 -11.66
C LEU A 152 11.64 2.51 -12.40
N LYS A 153 11.47 2.75 -13.71
CA LYS A 153 12.46 3.47 -14.50
C LYS A 153 12.78 4.85 -13.92
N GLN A 154 11.75 5.62 -13.58
CA GLN A 154 11.92 6.95 -12.98
C GLN A 154 12.61 6.87 -11.60
N HIS A 155 12.31 5.85 -10.82
CA HIS A 155 12.96 5.67 -9.52
C HIS A 155 14.46 5.35 -9.68
N LEU A 156 14.82 4.48 -10.61
CA LEU A 156 16.22 4.15 -10.88
C LEU A 156 17.01 5.35 -11.44
N GLU A 157 16.41 6.14 -12.33
CA GLU A 157 17.01 7.38 -12.84
C GLU A 157 17.23 8.40 -11.70
N LEU A 158 16.28 8.52 -10.79
CA LEU A 158 16.41 9.39 -9.62
C LEU A 158 17.59 8.97 -8.72
N LEU A 159 17.71 7.67 -8.42
CA LEU A 159 18.81 7.13 -7.61
C LEU A 159 20.17 7.36 -8.30
N ALA A 160 20.27 7.13 -9.61
CA ALA A 160 21.49 7.38 -10.37
C ALA A 160 21.91 8.86 -10.30
N ASN A 161 20.95 9.77 -10.50
CA ASN A 161 21.21 11.21 -10.41
C ASN A 161 21.61 11.65 -8.99
N MET A 162 21.02 11.07 -7.95
CA MET A 162 21.39 11.38 -6.57
C MET A 162 22.87 11.06 -6.28
N ALA A 163 23.44 10.03 -6.89
CA ALA A 163 24.86 9.70 -6.74
C ALA A 163 25.80 10.81 -7.23
N HIS A 164 25.38 11.60 -8.21
CA HIS A 164 26.17 12.68 -8.82
C HIS A 164 25.94 14.07 -8.22
N VAL A 165 24.97 14.23 -7.29
CA VAL A 165 24.61 15.55 -6.72
C VAL A 165 25.81 16.27 -6.10
N SER A 166 26.70 15.56 -5.41
CA SER A 166 27.89 16.15 -4.77
C SER A 166 28.89 16.70 -5.79
N GLU A 167 29.07 16.03 -6.90
CA GLU A 167 29.93 16.44 -8.01
C GLU A 167 29.34 17.64 -8.74
N MET A 168 28.08 17.54 -9.15
CA MET A 168 27.34 18.66 -9.79
C MET A 168 27.38 19.92 -8.96
N ARG A 169 27.32 19.83 -7.61
CA ARG A 169 27.44 20.99 -6.74
C ARG A 169 28.81 21.64 -6.81
N LYS A 170 29.91 20.87 -6.88
CA LYS A 170 31.28 21.38 -7.02
C LYS A 170 31.45 22.08 -8.37
N ASP A 171 30.97 21.43 -9.44
CA ASP A 171 31.05 21.97 -10.81
C ASP A 171 30.28 23.29 -10.92
N LEU A 172 29.09 23.36 -10.29
CA LEU A 172 28.30 24.59 -10.29
C LEU A 172 29.00 25.75 -9.56
N VAL A 173 29.68 25.48 -8.45
CA VAL A 173 30.48 26.50 -7.73
C VAL A 173 31.62 26.99 -8.60
N GLU A 174 32.34 26.09 -9.24
CA GLU A 174 33.46 26.46 -10.12
C GLU A 174 32.98 27.24 -11.36
N LEU A 175 31.89 26.83 -11.98
CA LEU A 175 31.30 27.54 -13.12
C LEU A 175 30.88 28.97 -12.74
N LYS A 176 30.26 29.14 -11.56
CA LYS A 176 29.90 30.48 -11.06
C LYS A 176 31.13 31.35 -10.83
N ARG A 177 32.22 30.80 -10.31
CA ARG A 177 33.48 31.50 -10.11
C ARG A 177 34.06 31.99 -11.46
N ARG A 178 34.14 31.09 -12.47
CA ARG A 178 34.63 31.43 -13.81
C ARG A 178 33.77 32.48 -14.49
N LEU A 179 32.47 32.41 -14.37
CA LEU A 179 31.57 33.41 -14.93
C LEU A 179 31.81 34.81 -14.34
N ALA A 180 31.91 34.88 -13.01
CA ALA A 180 32.21 36.15 -12.34
C ALA A 180 33.60 36.77 -12.73
N GLU A 181 34.58 35.92 -13.02
CA GLU A 181 35.89 36.34 -13.53
C GLU A 181 35.80 36.89 -14.96
N LEU A 182 34.96 36.31 -15.82
CA LEU A 182 34.75 36.82 -17.19
C LEU A 182 34.00 38.15 -17.20
N GLU A 183 32.94 38.28 -16.38
CA GLU A 183 32.17 39.50 -16.24
C GLU A 183 33.00 40.69 -15.72
N ARG A 184 34.03 40.45 -14.91
CA ARG A 184 34.96 41.49 -14.44
C ARG A 184 35.98 41.92 -15.50
N LYS A 185 36.16 41.13 -16.55
CA LYS A 185 37.15 41.42 -17.64
C LYS A 185 36.50 42.07 -18.86
N SER A 186 35.17 42.11 -18.92
CA SER A 186 34.37 42.78 -19.93
C SER A 186 33.94 44.17 -19.44
#